data_b21ca1f5e4626f639ffdbf82ee645e0e
#
_entry.id   b21ca1f5e4626f639ffdbf82ee645e0e
#
_cell.length_a   1.000
_cell.length_b   1.000
_cell.length_c   1.000
_cell.angle_alpha   90.00
_cell.angle_beta   90.00
_cell.angle_gamma   90.00
#
_symmetry.space_group_name_H-M   'P 1'
#
loop_
_entity.id
_entity.type
_entity.pdbx_description
1 polymer ?
#
loop_
_entity_poly.entity_id
_entity_poly.type
_entity_poly.pdbx_seq_one_letter_code
_entity_poly.pdbx_strand_id
1 'polypeptide(L)'
;ALIICLPVFWRMQQKKEQTLRREQLLLDHPAVVNQFMLLLGAGLSVRKVIERLVSEYEKKCQRGGKKRYVYEELGVAMRQMHDGVSETKAVECFGRRCLLQQYLRFCSLITQNMKKGAEGMLAILETEAMDSLERRKEHALQLGEKAGTRLLFPMMLMLLIVMGIIMVPAFMTM
;
A
#
# COMPACT_ATOMS: atom_id res chain seq x y z
N ALA A 1 -19.11 33.59 -11.80
CA ALA A 1 -18.74 32.26 -12.29
C ALA A 1 -17.34 31.82 -11.83
N LEU A 2 -16.35 32.75 -11.77
CA LEU A 2 -14.95 32.45 -11.40
C LEU A 2 -14.76 32.06 -9.92
N ILE A 3 -15.59 32.57 -9.00
CA ILE A 3 -15.47 32.33 -7.55
C ILE A 3 -15.91 30.94 -7.14
N ILE A 4 -16.74 30.27 -7.93
CA ILE A 4 -17.22 28.90 -7.64
C ILE A 4 -16.25 27.81 -8.16
N CYS A 5 -15.43 28.10 -9.17
CA CYS A 5 -14.44 27.18 -9.71
C CYS A 5 -13.22 26.96 -8.80
N LEU A 6 -12.82 27.95 -8.02
CA LEU A 6 -11.66 27.87 -7.12
C LEU A 6 -11.77 26.76 -6.06
N PRO A 7 -12.87 26.62 -5.29
CA PRO A 7 -12.98 25.58 -4.28
C PRO A 7 -13.11 24.17 -4.88
N VAL A 8 -13.66 24.03 -6.08
CA VAL A 8 -13.76 22.74 -6.77
C VAL A 8 -12.39 22.27 -7.26
N PHE A 9 -11.58 23.17 -7.80
CA PHE A 9 -10.22 22.88 -8.24
C PHE A 9 -9.31 22.51 -7.05
N TRP A 10 -9.45 23.20 -5.92
CA TRP A 10 -8.75 22.89 -4.67
C TRP A 10 -9.13 21.51 -4.12
N ARG A 11 -10.40 21.14 -4.15
CA ARG A 11 -10.88 19.81 -3.75
C ARG A 11 -10.39 18.69 -4.67
N MET A 12 -10.28 18.95 -5.96
CA MET A 12 -9.73 17.96 -6.91
C MET A 12 -8.22 17.74 -6.69
N GLN A 13 -7.48 18.78 -6.35
CA GLN A 13 -6.05 18.69 -6.08
C GLN A 13 -5.77 17.92 -4.80
N GLN A 14 -6.53 18.19 -3.73
CA GLN A 14 -6.43 17.43 -2.47
C GLN A 14 -6.78 15.94 -2.64
N LYS A 15 -7.77 15.60 -3.48
CA LYS A 15 -8.11 14.20 -3.78
C LYS A 15 -6.98 13.49 -4.53
N LYS A 16 -6.30 14.15 -5.46
CA LYS A 16 -5.15 13.58 -6.17
C LYS A 16 -3.98 13.30 -5.23
N GLU A 17 -3.66 14.21 -4.34
CA GLU A 17 -2.59 14.02 -3.34
C GLU A 17 -2.92 12.87 -2.38
N GLN A 18 -4.17 12.77 -1.93
CA GLN A 18 -4.61 11.67 -1.08
C GLN A 18 -4.54 10.32 -1.78
N THR A 19 -4.88 10.25 -3.06
CA THR A 19 -4.78 9.02 -3.85
C THR A 19 -3.32 8.60 -4.05
N LEU A 20 -2.44 9.53 -4.41
CA LEU A 20 -1.01 9.27 -4.56
C LEU A 20 -0.36 8.84 -3.23
N ARG A 21 -0.72 9.50 -2.12
CA ARG A 21 -0.29 9.12 -0.78
C ARG A 21 -0.73 7.70 -0.43
N ARG A 22 -1.98 7.35 -0.72
CA ARG A 22 -2.53 6.03 -0.47
C ARG A 22 -1.84 4.93 -1.28
N GLU A 23 -1.61 5.17 -2.57
CA GLU A 23 -0.89 4.25 -3.44
C GLU A 23 0.55 4.04 -2.98
N GLN A 24 1.24 5.11 -2.59
CA GLN A 24 2.61 5.02 -2.07
C GLN A 24 2.68 4.22 -0.77
N LEU A 25 1.75 4.45 0.16
CA LEU A 25 1.66 3.69 1.41
C LEU A 25 1.38 2.20 1.15
N LEU A 26 0.52 1.86 0.18
CA LEU A 26 0.25 0.47 -0.22
C LEU A 26 1.49 -0.22 -0.78
N LEU A 27 2.25 0.48 -1.63
CA LEU A 27 3.48 -0.05 -2.23
C LEU A 27 4.61 -0.21 -1.20
N ASP A 28 4.67 0.65 -0.19
CA ASP A 28 5.72 0.64 0.83
C ASP A 28 5.44 -0.36 1.96
N HIS A 29 4.19 -0.77 2.16
CA HIS A 29 3.79 -1.64 3.27
C HIS A 29 4.63 -2.92 3.39
N PRO A 30 4.82 -3.76 2.34
CA PRO A 30 5.59 -4.99 2.48
C PRO A 30 7.07 -4.73 2.79
N ALA A 31 7.64 -3.65 2.27
CA ALA A 31 9.03 -3.28 2.56
C ALA A 31 9.21 -2.92 4.05
N VAL A 32 8.26 -2.18 4.61
CA VAL A 32 8.26 -1.82 6.04
C VAL A 32 8.08 -3.05 6.91
N VAL A 33 7.13 -3.94 6.59
CA VAL A 33 6.91 -5.18 7.35
C VAL A 33 8.16 -6.05 7.35
N ASN A 34 8.80 -6.24 6.19
CA ASN A 34 10.04 -7.03 6.08
C ASN A 34 11.19 -6.42 6.90
N GLN A 35 11.35 -5.09 6.86
CA GLN A 35 12.37 -4.42 7.66
C GLN A 35 12.11 -4.56 9.16
N PHE A 36 10.84 -4.46 9.58
CA PHE A 36 10.45 -4.72 10.96
C PHE A 36 10.80 -6.15 11.38
N MET A 37 10.47 -7.15 10.56
CA MET A 37 10.79 -8.56 10.85
C MET A 37 12.29 -8.80 11.01
N LEU A 38 13.09 -8.27 10.08
CA LEU A 38 14.55 -8.43 10.10
C LEU A 38 15.15 -7.83 11.37
N LEU A 39 14.71 -6.64 11.76
CA LEU A 39 15.25 -5.94 12.92
C LEU A 39 14.75 -6.54 14.25
N LEU A 40 13.50 -6.98 14.31
CA LEU A 40 12.98 -7.71 15.46
C LEU A 40 13.65 -9.08 15.61
N GLY A 41 13.91 -9.78 14.48
CA GLY A 41 14.67 -11.03 14.46
C GLY A 41 16.11 -10.88 14.93
N ALA A 42 16.70 -9.69 14.74
CA ALA A 42 17.98 -9.33 15.32
C ALA A 42 17.91 -9.00 16.84
N GLY A 43 16.74 -9.14 17.48
CA GLY A 43 16.55 -8.91 18.92
C GLY A 43 16.32 -7.47 19.31
N LEU A 44 16.04 -6.56 18.36
CA LEU A 44 15.74 -5.16 18.67
C LEU A 44 14.31 -5.01 19.20
N SER A 45 14.12 -4.13 20.19
CA SER A 45 12.78 -3.74 20.64
C SER A 45 12.06 -2.90 19.56
N VAL A 46 10.72 -2.88 19.59
CA VAL A 46 9.89 -2.11 18.63
C VAL A 46 10.32 -0.64 18.56
N ARG A 47 10.62 -0.03 19.69
CA ARG A 47 11.14 1.34 19.75
C ARG A 47 12.43 1.51 18.96
N LYS A 48 13.42 0.63 19.21
CA LYS A 48 14.70 0.67 18.50
C LYS A 48 14.57 0.38 17.00
N VAL A 49 13.62 -0.47 16.62
CA VAL A 49 13.29 -0.72 15.21
C VAL A 49 12.81 0.56 14.55
N ILE A 50 11.86 1.28 15.15
CA ILE A 50 11.33 2.54 14.62
C ILE A 50 12.43 3.59 14.53
N GLU A 51 13.23 3.77 15.57
CA GLU A 51 14.37 4.70 15.60
C GLU A 51 15.36 4.40 14.48
N ARG A 52 15.69 3.12 14.27
CA ARG A 52 16.60 2.68 13.22
C ARG A 52 16.07 2.98 11.83
N LEU A 53 14.81 2.65 11.56
CA LEU A 53 14.15 2.89 10.28
C LEU A 53 14.08 4.39 9.94
N VAL A 54 13.71 5.23 10.91
CA VAL A 54 13.65 6.69 10.73
C VAL A 54 15.03 7.26 10.48
N SER A 55 16.06 6.87 11.26
CA SER A 55 17.43 7.31 11.07
C SER A 55 18.00 6.94 9.69
N GLU A 56 17.73 5.72 9.21
CA GLU A 56 18.16 5.29 7.88
C GLU A 56 17.43 6.07 6.77
N TYR A 57 16.16 6.36 6.96
CA TYR A 57 15.38 7.17 6.03
C TYR A 57 15.90 8.61 5.97
N GLU A 58 16.17 9.26 7.10
CA GLU A 58 16.71 10.60 7.16
C GLU A 58 18.06 10.70 6.43
N LYS A 59 18.96 9.73 6.63
CA LYS A 59 20.22 9.64 5.91
C LYS A 59 20.03 9.50 4.39
N LYS A 60 19.03 8.74 3.97
CA LYS A 60 18.67 8.61 2.54
C LYS A 60 18.14 9.92 1.98
N CYS A 61 17.27 10.63 2.72
CA CYS A 61 16.74 11.93 2.31
C CYS A 61 17.85 12.99 2.17
N GLN A 62 18.82 13.03 3.09
CA GLN A 62 19.98 13.93 3.01
C GLN A 62 20.84 13.69 1.75
N ARG A 63 20.83 12.46 1.21
CA ARG A 63 21.53 12.06 -0.02
C ARG A 63 20.69 12.25 -1.29
N GLY A 64 19.58 12.99 -1.23
CA GLY A 64 18.70 13.25 -2.36
C GLY A 64 17.65 12.17 -2.61
N GLY A 65 17.37 11.30 -1.64
CA GLY A 65 16.32 10.30 -1.72
C GLY A 65 14.92 10.90 -1.78
N LYS A 66 14.00 10.21 -2.48
CA LYS A 66 12.59 10.63 -2.55
C LYS A 66 11.91 10.51 -1.20
N LYS A 67 11.08 11.50 -0.88
CA LYS A 67 10.24 11.47 0.32
C LYS A 67 9.23 10.33 0.25
N ARG A 68 9.07 9.61 1.38
CA ARG A 68 8.12 8.51 1.53
C ARG A 68 7.29 8.71 2.78
N TYR A 69 6.00 8.78 2.60
CA TYR A 69 5.03 9.13 3.65
C TYR A 69 5.07 8.17 4.85
N VAL A 70 5.29 6.89 4.65
CA VAL A 70 5.34 5.91 5.73
C VAL A 70 6.44 6.22 6.76
N TYR A 71 7.63 6.60 6.31
CA TYR A 71 8.74 6.91 7.20
C TYR A 71 8.57 8.27 7.89
N GLU A 72 7.90 9.22 7.23
CA GLU A 72 7.53 10.49 7.87
C GLU A 72 6.55 10.26 9.02
N GLU A 73 5.55 9.38 8.83
CA GLU A 73 4.61 9.00 9.88
C GLU A 73 5.27 8.19 11.01
N LEU A 74 6.25 7.33 10.69
CA LEU A 74 7.08 6.65 11.69
C LEU A 74 7.92 7.66 12.50
N GLY A 75 8.45 8.70 11.85
CA GLY A 75 9.13 9.80 12.54
C GLY A 75 8.24 10.55 13.52
N VAL A 76 6.96 10.72 13.20
CA VAL A 76 5.98 11.28 14.15
C VAL A 76 5.79 10.34 15.35
N ALA A 77 5.67 9.03 15.10
CA ALA A 77 5.52 8.05 16.19
C ALA A 77 6.78 8.03 17.10
N MET A 78 7.97 8.12 16.51
CA MET A 78 9.23 8.22 17.25
C MET A 78 9.25 9.46 18.16
N ARG A 79 8.87 10.63 17.66
CA ARG A 79 8.78 11.85 18.46
C ARG A 79 7.79 11.70 19.60
N GLN A 80 6.61 11.12 19.36
CA GLN A 80 5.63 10.85 20.42
C GLN A 80 6.19 9.96 21.53
N MET A 81 7.00 8.95 21.19
CA MET A 81 7.67 8.10 22.18
C MET A 81 8.76 8.87 22.98
N HIS A 82 9.44 9.82 22.33
CA HIS A 82 10.37 10.72 23.02
C HIS A 82 9.66 11.69 23.97
N ASP A 83 8.46 12.13 23.60
CA ASP A 83 7.61 13.01 24.41
C ASP A 83 6.90 12.26 25.56
N GLY A 84 7.24 10.99 25.79
CA GLY A 84 6.73 10.20 26.91
C GLY A 84 5.41 9.45 26.62
N VAL A 85 4.93 9.45 25.39
CA VAL A 85 3.78 8.62 25.00
C VAL A 85 4.20 7.14 25.01
N SER A 86 3.34 6.26 25.56
CA SER A 86 3.62 4.83 25.57
C SER A 86 3.81 4.27 24.15
N GLU A 87 4.74 3.31 24.01
CA GLU A 87 5.08 2.69 22.70
C GLU A 87 3.84 2.12 22.02
N THR A 88 2.99 1.43 22.77
CA THR A 88 1.72 0.86 22.30
C THR A 88 0.82 1.93 21.67
N LYS A 89 0.64 3.05 22.38
CA LYS A 89 -0.22 4.15 21.92
C LYS A 89 0.38 4.88 20.71
N ALA A 90 1.69 5.07 20.67
CA ALA A 90 2.37 5.70 19.54
C ALA A 90 2.26 4.86 18.25
N VAL A 91 2.43 3.52 18.36
CA VAL A 91 2.26 2.57 17.26
C VAL A 91 0.80 2.54 16.78
N GLU A 92 -0.17 2.52 17.69
CA GLU A 92 -1.59 2.57 17.33
C GLU A 92 -1.95 3.86 16.60
N CYS A 93 -1.47 5.02 17.10
CA CYS A 93 -1.66 6.30 16.43
C CYS A 93 -1.02 6.34 15.04
N PHE A 94 0.14 5.73 14.85
CA PHE A 94 0.77 5.58 13.53
C PHE A 94 -0.13 4.81 12.57
N GLY A 95 -0.66 3.64 12.97
CA GLY A 95 -1.58 2.86 12.16
C GLY A 95 -2.82 3.65 11.73
N ARG A 96 -3.42 4.42 12.66
CA ARG A 96 -4.58 5.28 12.38
C ARG A 96 -4.24 6.41 11.40
N ARG A 97 -3.06 7.03 11.49
CA ARG A 97 -2.64 8.11 10.58
C ARG A 97 -2.38 7.63 9.15
N CYS A 98 -1.95 6.38 8.99
CA CYS A 98 -1.78 5.79 7.65
C CYS A 98 -3.10 5.58 6.90
N LEU A 99 -4.26 5.58 7.58
CA LEU A 99 -5.61 5.44 7.00
C LEU A 99 -5.81 4.19 6.14
N LEU A 100 -4.96 3.19 6.23
CA LEU A 100 -5.01 1.94 5.50
C LEU A 100 -5.22 0.77 6.46
N GLN A 101 -6.16 -0.10 6.14
CA GLN A 101 -6.51 -1.25 6.96
C GLN A 101 -5.31 -2.19 7.19
N GLN A 102 -4.41 -2.30 6.23
CA GLN A 102 -3.18 -3.09 6.34
C GLN A 102 -2.26 -2.59 7.46
N TYR A 103 -2.07 -1.27 7.55
CA TYR A 103 -1.27 -0.67 8.63
C TYR A 103 -1.97 -0.77 9.99
N LEU A 104 -3.29 -0.62 10.04
CA LEU A 104 -4.06 -0.82 11.27
C LEU A 104 -3.91 -2.24 11.79
N ARG A 105 -4.05 -3.24 10.91
CA ARG A 105 -3.87 -4.65 11.24
C ARG A 105 -2.44 -4.93 11.72
N PHE A 106 -1.44 -4.45 10.97
CA PHE A 106 -0.02 -4.59 11.33
C PHE A 106 0.28 -3.99 12.71
N CYS A 107 -0.15 -2.75 12.97
CA CYS A 107 0.04 -2.10 14.27
C CYS A 107 -0.70 -2.81 15.40
N SER A 108 -1.91 -3.32 15.15
CA SER A 108 -2.67 -4.11 16.12
C SER A 108 -1.93 -5.40 16.49
N LEU A 109 -1.38 -6.10 15.50
CA LEU A 109 -0.56 -7.30 15.74
C LEU A 109 0.68 -7.00 16.58
N ILE A 110 1.39 -5.92 16.27
CA ILE A 110 2.56 -5.49 17.05
C ILE A 110 2.13 -5.17 18.49
N THR A 111 1.11 -4.34 18.69
CA THR A 111 0.70 -3.89 20.03
C THR A 111 0.19 -5.04 20.90
N GLN A 112 -0.54 -6.00 20.33
CA GLN A 112 -1.00 -7.19 21.04
C GLN A 112 0.15 -8.11 21.46
N ASN A 113 1.21 -8.18 20.69
CA ASN A 113 2.31 -9.09 20.91
C ASN A 113 3.57 -8.46 21.53
N MET A 114 3.58 -7.14 21.74
CA MET A 114 4.69 -6.45 22.42
C MET A 114 5.04 -7.04 23.79
N LYS A 115 4.07 -7.65 24.48
CA LYS A 115 4.26 -8.32 25.77
C LYS A 115 4.84 -9.73 25.67
N LYS A 116 4.76 -10.36 24.50
CA LYS A 116 5.20 -11.75 24.28
C LYS A 116 6.68 -11.90 23.93
N GLY A 117 7.40 -10.79 23.73
CA GLY A 117 8.78 -10.78 23.29
C GLY A 117 8.97 -10.88 21.78
N ALA A 118 10.24 -10.75 21.35
CA ALA A 118 10.59 -10.67 19.93
C ALA A 118 10.27 -11.96 19.14
N GLU A 119 10.48 -13.13 19.75
CA GLU A 119 10.24 -14.43 19.08
C GLU A 119 8.77 -14.68 18.75
N GLY A 120 7.86 -14.38 19.69
CA GLY A 120 6.42 -14.52 19.47
C GLY A 120 5.86 -13.54 18.45
N MET A 121 6.52 -12.39 18.29
CA MET A 121 6.16 -11.39 17.31
C MET A 121 6.62 -11.75 15.90
N LEU A 122 7.79 -12.38 15.77
CA LEU A 122 8.34 -12.84 14.49
C LEU A 122 7.41 -13.78 13.75
N ALA A 123 6.94 -14.83 14.41
CA ALA A 123 6.07 -15.85 13.80
C ALA A 123 4.78 -15.23 13.21
N ILE A 124 4.22 -14.20 13.87
CA ILE A 124 3.01 -13.53 13.42
C ILE A 124 3.29 -12.58 12.26
N LEU A 125 4.41 -11.86 12.30
CA LEU A 125 4.82 -10.94 11.24
C LEU A 125 5.25 -11.71 9.97
N GLU A 126 5.79 -12.89 10.09
CA GLU A 126 6.14 -13.76 8.97
C GLU A 126 4.89 -14.16 8.17
N THR A 127 3.80 -14.49 8.85
CA THR A 127 2.50 -14.75 8.22
C THR A 127 1.95 -13.51 7.50
N GLU A 128 2.04 -12.32 8.11
CA GLU A 128 1.57 -11.07 7.51
C GLU A 128 2.43 -10.65 6.31
N ALA A 129 3.73 -10.92 6.34
CA ALA A 129 4.63 -10.66 5.22
C ALA A 129 4.31 -11.54 4.01
N MET A 130 4.05 -12.83 4.21
CA MET A 130 3.62 -13.74 3.14
C MET A 130 2.31 -13.28 2.51
N ASP A 131 1.30 -12.92 3.32
CA ASP A 131 -0.01 -12.42 2.88
C ASP A 131 0.14 -11.12 2.05
N SER A 132 1.06 -10.25 2.45
CA SER A 132 1.31 -8.98 1.74
C SER A 132 2.05 -9.16 0.41
N LEU A 133 2.87 -10.19 0.26
CA LEU A 133 3.55 -10.55 -1.00
C LEU A 133 2.56 -11.21 -1.97
N GLU A 134 1.67 -12.07 -1.48
CA GLU A 134 0.66 -12.74 -2.28
C GLU A 134 -0.33 -11.75 -2.89
N ARG A 135 -0.77 -10.76 -2.12
CA ARG A 135 -1.60 -9.65 -2.62
C ARG A 135 -0.94 -8.80 -3.70
N ARG A 136 0.37 -8.61 -3.65
CA ARG A 136 1.13 -7.97 -4.75
C ARG A 136 1.12 -8.80 -6.02
N LYS A 137 1.27 -10.11 -5.89
CA LYS A 137 1.20 -11.06 -7.01
C LYS A 137 -0.17 -11.03 -7.67
N GLU A 138 -1.24 -11.09 -6.87
CA GLU A 138 -2.61 -11.01 -7.37
C GLU A 138 -2.89 -9.68 -8.08
N HIS A 139 -2.39 -8.56 -7.54
CA HIS A 139 -2.56 -7.25 -8.17
C HIS A 139 -1.80 -7.14 -9.51
N ALA A 140 -0.63 -7.75 -9.61
CA ALA A 140 0.14 -7.81 -10.86
C ALA A 140 -0.55 -8.72 -11.89
N LEU A 141 -1.11 -9.85 -11.46
CA LEU A 141 -1.88 -10.76 -12.32
C LEU A 141 -3.19 -10.12 -12.83
N GLN A 142 -3.92 -9.41 -11.96
CA GLN A 142 -5.14 -8.68 -12.36
C GLN A 142 -4.89 -7.58 -13.40
N LEU A 143 -3.72 -6.93 -13.36
CA LEU A 143 -3.33 -5.98 -14.39
C LEU A 143 -3.02 -6.67 -15.72
N GLY A 144 -2.46 -7.88 -15.69
CA GLY A 144 -2.23 -8.72 -16.87
C GLY A 144 -3.54 -9.24 -17.48
N GLU A 145 -4.47 -9.72 -16.67
CA GLU A 145 -5.78 -10.21 -17.14
C GLU A 145 -6.66 -9.12 -17.74
N LYS A 146 -6.65 -7.91 -17.17
CA LYS A 146 -7.36 -6.75 -17.75
C LYS A 146 -6.83 -6.36 -19.11
N ALA A 147 -5.55 -6.57 -19.40
CA ALA A 147 -4.98 -6.34 -20.72
C ALA A 147 -5.41 -7.44 -21.72
N GLY A 148 -5.46 -8.71 -21.28
CA GLY A 148 -5.88 -9.84 -22.10
C GLY A 148 -7.35 -9.78 -22.52
N THR A 149 -8.25 -9.46 -21.59
CA THR A 149 -9.70 -9.37 -21.85
C THR A 149 -10.04 -8.22 -22.81
N ARG A 150 -9.25 -7.15 -22.81
CA ARG A 150 -9.45 -6.01 -23.70
C ARG A 150 -9.15 -6.32 -25.16
N LEU A 151 -8.33 -7.35 -25.43
CA LEU A 151 -8.02 -7.82 -26.77
C LEU A 151 -9.07 -8.79 -27.33
N LEU A 152 -9.84 -9.46 -26.48
CA LEU A 152 -10.92 -10.37 -26.89
C LEU A 152 -12.12 -9.61 -27.51
N PHE A 153 -12.39 -8.39 -27.05
CA PHE A 153 -13.50 -7.57 -27.53
C PHE A 153 -13.42 -7.28 -29.04
N PRO A 154 -12.30 -6.77 -29.60
CA PRO A 154 -12.19 -6.54 -31.03
C PRO A 154 -12.22 -7.84 -31.86
N MET A 155 -11.69 -8.95 -31.35
CA MET A 155 -11.78 -10.24 -32.05
C MET A 155 -13.23 -10.76 -32.14
N MET A 156 -14.00 -10.63 -31.06
CA MET A 156 -15.42 -11.01 -31.05
C MET A 156 -16.25 -10.15 -31.99
N LEU A 157 -15.95 -8.85 -32.09
CA LEU A 157 -16.63 -7.93 -32.99
C LEU A 157 -16.32 -8.23 -34.47
N MET A 158 -15.06 -8.56 -34.78
CA MET A 158 -14.66 -9.01 -36.13
C MET A 158 -15.39 -10.29 -36.55
N LEU A 159 -15.50 -11.27 -35.64
CA LEU A 159 -16.19 -12.53 -35.90
C LEU A 159 -17.69 -12.31 -36.18
N LEU A 160 -18.33 -11.39 -35.44
CA LEU A 160 -19.73 -11.02 -35.63
C LEU A 160 -19.99 -10.36 -37.00
N ILE A 161 -19.08 -9.46 -37.44
CA ILE A 161 -19.15 -8.80 -38.74
C ILE A 161 -19.00 -9.85 -39.89
N VAL A 162 -18.02 -10.74 -39.79
CA VAL A 162 -17.79 -11.79 -40.81
C VAL A 162 -18.99 -12.72 -40.90
N MET A 163 -19.58 -13.12 -39.76
CA MET A 163 -20.78 -13.94 -39.71
C MET A 163 -21.99 -13.25 -40.35
N GLY A 164 -22.14 -11.94 -40.14
CA GLY A 164 -23.19 -11.12 -40.75
C GLY A 164 -23.04 -11.05 -42.28
N ILE A 165 -21.82 -10.88 -42.79
CA ILE A 165 -21.54 -10.81 -44.25
C ILE A 165 -21.85 -12.14 -44.96
N ILE A 166 -21.63 -13.28 -44.30
CA ILE A 166 -21.93 -14.61 -44.87
C ILE A 166 -23.42 -14.94 -44.78
N MET A 167 -24.11 -14.50 -43.70
CA MET A 167 -25.54 -14.79 -43.52
C MET A 167 -26.45 -14.04 -44.48
N VAL A 168 -26.10 -12.78 -44.86
CA VAL A 168 -26.93 -11.97 -45.75
C VAL A 168 -27.11 -12.61 -47.14
N PRO A 169 -26.06 -13.06 -47.88
CA PRO A 169 -26.28 -13.73 -49.19
C PRO A 169 -26.91 -15.10 -49.02
N ALA A 170 -26.69 -15.82 -47.93
CA ALA A 170 -27.30 -17.13 -47.72
C ALA A 170 -28.85 -17.02 -47.57
N PHE A 171 -29.34 -15.95 -46.98
CA PHE A 171 -30.79 -15.68 -46.87
C PHE A 171 -31.40 -15.14 -48.16
N MET A 172 -30.61 -14.50 -49.03
CA MET A 172 -31.11 -14.01 -50.33
C MET A 172 -31.18 -15.09 -51.43
N THR A 173 -30.46 -16.20 -51.26
CA THR A 173 -30.45 -17.32 -52.23
C THR A 173 -31.42 -18.45 -51.87
N MET A 174 -32.16 -18.33 -50.74
CA MET A 174 -33.17 -19.27 -50.31
C MET A 174 -34.58 -18.76 -50.63
#